data_a08a658ca8b47fd6b0fff9f62edce129
#
_entry.id   a08a658ca8b47fd6b0fff9f62edce129
#
_cell.length_a   1.000
_cell.length_b   1.000
_cell.length_c   1.000
_cell.angle_alpha   90.00
_cell.angle_beta   90.00
_cell.angle_gamma   90.00
#
_symmetry.space_group_name_H-M   'P 1'
#
loop_
_entity.id
_entity.type
_entity.pdbx_description
1 polymer ?
#
loop_
_entity_poly.entity_id
_entity_poly.type
_entity_poly.pdbx_seq_one_letter_code
_entity_poly.pdbx_strand_id
1 'polypeptide(L)'
;MSGNKDKLIAFNYFGGKFTWLEYLYKYFPDNFTHLVDLFAGSMVVSLNYNGKVIKTANELNADITNFFAVLRDHEPELIRLLLLTPCSELEYKNSWEPSADKIEQARRFYVRVRQSFFGLGAQRKNKGWHMAKKHVNCQGCLLYTSPSP
;
A
#
# COMPACT_ATOMS: atom_id res chain seq x y z
N MET A 1 -20.07 19.68 11.54
CA MET A 1 -19.16 19.92 10.39
C MET A 1 -18.16 18.78 10.36
N SER A 2 -18.38 17.79 9.51
CA SER A 2 -17.48 16.64 9.33
C SER A 2 -16.30 17.11 8.50
N GLY A 3 -15.17 17.37 9.14
CA GLY A 3 -13.93 17.65 8.41
C GLY A 3 -13.61 16.44 7.52
N ASN A 4 -13.42 16.70 6.25
CA ASN A 4 -12.98 15.73 5.27
C ASN A 4 -11.57 15.27 5.68
N LYS A 5 -11.50 14.27 6.59
CA LYS A 5 -10.22 13.61 6.89
C LYS A 5 -9.82 12.85 5.63
N ASP A 6 -8.69 13.20 5.06
CA ASP A 6 -8.14 12.45 3.94
C ASP A 6 -8.05 10.97 4.32
N LYS A 7 -8.64 10.12 3.47
CA LYS A 7 -8.62 8.67 3.69
C LYS A 7 -7.20 8.15 3.55
N LEU A 8 -6.75 7.36 4.51
CA LEU A 8 -5.42 6.76 4.52
C LEU A 8 -5.36 5.54 3.59
N ILE A 9 -4.36 5.53 2.74
CA ILE A 9 -4.02 4.40 1.87
C ILE A 9 -2.52 4.33 1.67
N ALA A 10 -1.90 3.22 2.06
CA ALA A 10 -0.46 3.04 1.88
C ALA A 10 -0.09 2.68 0.45
N PHE A 11 -0.90 1.86 -0.20
CA PHE A 11 -0.73 1.45 -1.60
C PHE A 11 -2.07 0.97 -2.19
N ASN A 12 -2.18 1.07 -3.51
CA ASN A 12 -3.33 0.55 -4.23
C ASN A 12 -3.31 -0.99 -4.24
N TYR A 13 -4.43 -1.61 -3.90
CA TYR A 13 -4.61 -3.04 -3.92
C TYR A 13 -5.81 -3.41 -4.78
N PHE A 14 -5.63 -4.26 -5.77
CA PHE A 14 -6.71 -4.66 -6.66
C PHE A 14 -7.79 -5.42 -5.88
N GLY A 15 -9.05 -5.02 -6.02
CA GLY A 15 -10.15 -5.52 -5.19
C GLY A 15 -10.18 -4.93 -3.77
N GLY A 16 -9.35 -3.92 -3.48
CA GLY A 16 -9.33 -3.24 -2.19
C GLY A 16 -10.64 -2.51 -1.87
N LYS A 17 -10.93 -2.40 -0.59
CA LYS A 17 -12.20 -1.85 -0.05
C LYS A 17 -12.21 -0.32 0.03
N PHE A 18 -11.21 0.40 -0.50
CA PHE A 18 -11.02 1.84 -0.28
C PHE A 18 -12.23 2.69 -0.72
N THR A 19 -12.80 2.39 -1.87
CA THR A 19 -13.98 3.11 -2.40
C THR A 19 -15.27 2.76 -1.66
N TRP A 20 -15.27 1.64 -0.94
CA TRP A 20 -16.42 1.12 -0.23
C TRP A 20 -16.47 1.49 1.26
N LEU A 21 -15.44 2.15 1.80
CA LEU A 21 -15.29 2.40 3.24
C LEU A 21 -16.52 3.05 3.88
N GLU A 22 -17.02 4.13 3.27
CA GLU A 22 -18.18 4.86 3.81
C GLU A 22 -19.46 4.00 3.82
N TYR A 23 -19.57 3.16 2.80
CA TYR A 23 -20.70 2.22 2.71
C TYR A 23 -20.57 1.10 3.74
N LEU A 24 -19.40 0.50 3.87
CA LEU A 24 -19.11 -0.56 4.83
C LEU A 24 -19.39 -0.13 6.27
N TYR A 25 -18.92 1.05 6.66
CA TYR A 25 -19.05 1.52 8.05
C TYR A 25 -20.51 1.74 8.48
N LYS A 26 -21.43 1.97 7.55
CA LYS A 26 -22.87 2.09 7.83
C LYS A 26 -23.51 0.79 8.33
N TYR A 27 -22.87 -0.35 8.04
CA TYR A 27 -23.36 -1.67 8.43
C TYR A 27 -22.65 -2.22 9.67
N PHE A 28 -21.72 -1.46 10.24
CA PHE A 28 -21.07 -1.90 11.47
C PHE A 28 -22.05 -1.75 12.64
N PRO A 29 -22.04 -2.70 13.58
CA PRO A 29 -22.82 -2.55 14.82
C PRO A 29 -22.43 -1.29 15.58
N ASP A 30 -23.37 -0.69 16.32
CA ASP A 30 -23.09 0.51 17.13
C ASP A 30 -22.12 0.20 18.28
N ASN A 31 -22.20 -1.00 18.83
CA ASN A 31 -21.43 -1.41 20.00
C ASN A 31 -20.61 -2.68 19.70
N PHE A 32 -19.35 -2.53 19.36
CA PHE A 32 -18.39 -3.62 19.28
C PHE A 32 -17.04 -3.18 19.82
N THR A 33 -16.27 -4.13 20.31
CA THR A 33 -14.97 -3.91 20.91
C THR A 33 -13.80 -4.35 20.04
N HIS A 34 -14.08 -5.12 19.01
CA HIS A 34 -13.06 -5.73 18.15
C HIS A 34 -13.47 -5.69 16.67
N LEU A 35 -12.63 -5.07 15.86
CA LEU A 35 -12.73 -5.06 14.40
C LEU A 35 -11.74 -6.05 13.81
N VAL A 36 -12.24 -7.06 13.11
CA VAL A 36 -11.41 -8.01 12.37
C VAL A 36 -11.53 -7.74 10.87
N ASP A 37 -10.45 -7.27 10.25
CA ASP A 37 -10.37 -7.02 8.81
C ASP A 37 -9.84 -8.27 8.11
N LEU A 38 -10.76 -9.11 7.65
CA LEU A 38 -10.46 -10.35 6.92
C LEU A 38 -10.01 -10.02 5.49
N PHE A 39 -8.94 -10.69 5.02
CA PHE A 39 -8.33 -10.42 3.71
C PHE A 39 -7.97 -8.95 3.58
N ALA A 40 -7.21 -8.46 4.55
CA ALA A 40 -7.00 -7.03 4.81
C ALA A 40 -6.34 -6.28 3.64
N GLY A 41 -5.50 -6.95 2.84
CA GLY A 41 -4.81 -6.34 1.71
C GLY A 41 -4.04 -5.08 2.11
N SER A 42 -4.44 -3.92 1.58
CA SER A 42 -3.86 -2.62 1.96
C SER A 42 -4.35 -2.08 3.31
N MET A 43 -5.04 -2.89 4.12
CA MET A 43 -5.52 -2.57 5.48
C MET A 43 -6.40 -1.30 5.58
N VAL A 44 -7.00 -0.87 4.48
CA VAL A 44 -7.73 0.41 4.42
C VAL A 44 -8.93 0.47 5.37
N VAL A 45 -9.59 -0.66 5.66
CA VAL A 45 -10.71 -0.68 6.61
C VAL A 45 -10.21 -0.40 8.02
N SER A 46 -9.17 -1.11 8.45
CA SER A 46 -8.58 -0.93 9.78
C SER A 46 -7.92 0.44 9.95
N LEU A 47 -7.23 0.95 8.92
CA LEU A 47 -6.53 2.24 8.96
C LEU A 47 -7.49 3.41 9.07
N ASN A 48 -8.65 3.34 8.42
CA ASN A 48 -9.59 4.46 8.34
C ASN A 48 -10.73 4.39 9.37
N TYR A 49 -10.87 3.30 10.11
CA TYR A 49 -11.87 3.21 11.18
C TYR A 49 -11.41 4.00 12.41
N ASN A 50 -12.20 5.01 12.81
CA ASN A 50 -11.84 5.93 13.91
C ASN A 50 -12.37 5.50 15.29
N GLY A 51 -13.12 4.38 15.38
CA GLY A 51 -13.64 3.89 16.67
C GLY A 51 -12.52 3.36 17.58
N LYS A 52 -12.72 3.51 18.90
CA LYS A 52 -11.81 3.00 19.93
C LYS A 52 -12.06 1.49 20.13
N VAL A 53 -11.56 0.68 19.24
CA VAL A 53 -11.69 -0.78 19.24
C VAL A 53 -10.36 -1.46 19.02
N ILE A 54 -10.23 -2.71 19.45
CA ILE A 54 -9.10 -3.56 19.08
C ILE A 54 -9.22 -3.83 17.57
N LYS A 55 -8.13 -3.68 16.83
CA LYS A 55 -8.11 -3.93 15.38
C LYS A 55 -7.18 -5.09 15.06
N THR A 56 -7.70 -6.08 14.37
CA THR A 56 -6.93 -7.22 13.85
C THR A 56 -7.04 -7.25 12.34
N ALA A 57 -5.91 -7.13 11.64
CA ALA A 57 -5.83 -7.35 10.21
C ALA A 57 -5.36 -8.77 9.94
N ASN A 58 -6.17 -9.54 9.21
CA ASN A 58 -5.83 -10.88 8.76
C ASN A 58 -5.38 -10.83 7.30
N GLU A 59 -4.12 -11.15 7.05
CA GLU A 59 -3.51 -11.15 5.73
C GLU A 59 -2.53 -12.33 5.59
N LEU A 60 -2.67 -13.10 4.51
CA LEU A 60 -1.81 -14.25 4.22
C LEU A 60 -0.52 -13.87 3.48
N ASN A 61 -0.51 -12.73 2.80
CA ASN A 61 0.66 -12.30 2.06
C ASN A 61 1.72 -11.74 3.02
N ALA A 62 2.79 -12.50 3.21
CA ALA A 62 3.90 -12.14 4.08
C ALA A 62 4.58 -10.81 3.69
N ASP A 63 4.59 -10.44 2.39
CA ASP A 63 5.16 -9.18 1.94
C ASP A 63 4.34 -7.98 2.43
N ILE A 64 3.01 -8.10 2.46
CA ILE A 64 2.12 -7.06 3.01
C ILE A 64 2.37 -6.91 4.51
N THR A 65 2.42 -8.03 5.24
CA THR A 65 2.68 -8.02 6.68
C THR A 65 4.05 -7.41 6.98
N ASN A 66 5.09 -7.79 6.22
CA ASN A 66 6.42 -7.22 6.34
C ASN A 66 6.44 -5.72 6.04
N PHE A 67 5.75 -5.28 4.97
CA PHE A 67 5.67 -3.86 4.60
C PHE A 67 5.10 -3.01 5.74
N PHE A 68 4.00 -3.43 6.36
CA PHE A 68 3.41 -2.69 7.47
C PHE A 68 4.25 -2.77 8.75
N ALA A 69 4.94 -3.88 9.02
CA ALA A 69 5.88 -3.97 10.13
C ALA A 69 7.06 -2.99 9.95
N VAL A 70 7.65 -2.95 8.76
CA VAL A 70 8.73 -2.01 8.43
C VAL A 70 8.24 -0.56 8.46
N LEU A 71 7.04 -0.29 7.94
CA LEU A 71 6.44 1.05 8.00
C LEU A 71 6.23 1.52 9.45
N ARG A 72 5.88 0.62 10.36
CA ARG A 72 5.72 0.94 11.79
C ARG A 72 7.07 1.20 12.48
N ASP A 73 8.06 0.37 12.21
CA ASP A 73 9.30 0.30 13.01
C ASP A 73 10.47 1.08 12.37
N HIS A 74 10.44 1.27 11.03
CA HIS A 74 11.53 1.83 10.22
C HIS A 74 11.02 2.83 9.16
N GLU A 75 9.96 3.59 9.46
CA GLU A 75 9.33 4.52 8.51
C GLU A 75 10.33 5.47 7.82
N PRO A 76 11.21 6.19 8.52
CA PRO A 76 12.10 7.18 7.88
C PRO A 76 13.05 6.53 6.87
N GLU A 77 13.55 5.35 7.18
CA GLU A 77 14.46 4.63 6.29
C GLU A 77 13.74 4.09 5.06
N LEU A 78 12.56 3.48 5.25
CA LEU A 78 11.74 3.01 4.15
C LEU A 78 11.37 4.15 3.20
N ILE A 79 10.92 5.29 3.73
CA ILE A 79 10.58 6.47 2.93
C ILE A 79 11.80 6.97 2.16
N ARG A 80 12.96 7.09 2.80
CA ARG A 80 14.21 7.49 2.16
C ARG A 80 14.57 6.58 0.98
N LEU A 81 14.49 5.26 1.17
CA LEU A 81 14.76 4.29 0.11
C LEU A 81 13.76 4.40 -1.04
N LEU A 82 12.47 4.55 -0.74
CA LEU A 82 11.43 4.72 -1.75
C LEU A 82 11.61 6.00 -2.56
N LEU A 83 11.98 7.10 -1.92
CA LEU A 83 12.29 8.38 -2.60
C LEU A 83 13.47 8.26 -3.57
N LEU A 84 14.46 7.45 -3.25
CA LEU A 84 15.65 7.23 -4.08
C LEU A 84 15.49 6.10 -5.11
N THR A 85 14.38 5.39 -5.08
CA THR A 85 14.13 4.25 -5.99
C THR A 85 13.70 4.77 -7.37
N PRO A 86 14.42 4.43 -8.45
CA PRO A 86 14.06 4.86 -9.78
C PRO A 86 12.82 4.14 -10.32
N CYS A 87 12.09 4.82 -11.19
CA CYS A 87 11.06 4.18 -12.01
C CYS A 87 11.74 3.56 -13.25
N SER A 88 12.05 2.27 -13.19
CA SER A 88 12.67 1.57 -14.31
C SER A 88 12.24 0.12 -14.39
N GLU A 89 12.26 -0.41 -15.61
CA GLU A 89 11.94 -1.81 -15.87
C GLU A 89 12.92 -2.77 -15.17
N LEU A 90 14.21 -2.39 -15.10
CA LEU A 90 15.22 -3.18 -14.41
C LEU A 90 14.95 -3.24 -12.91
N GLU A 91 14.64 -2.09 -12.29
CA GLU A 91 14.27 -2.02 -10.86
C GLU A 91 13.02 -2.85 -10.57
N TYR A 92 12.02 -2.78 -11.44
CA TYR A 92 10.83 -3.61 -11.35
C TYR A 92 11.14 -5.11 -11.46
N LYS A 93 12.00 -5.51 -12.39
CA LYS A 93 12.43 -6.92 -12.52
C LYS A 93 13.19 -7.39 -11.29
N ASN A 94 14.13 -6.60 -10.80
CA ASN A 94 14.92 -6.91 -9.60
C ASN A 94 14.07 -7.00 -8.34
N SER A 95 12.96 -6.27 -8.29
CA SER A 95 12.05 -6.28 -7.14
C SER A 95 11.34 -7.62 -6.91
N TRP A 96 11.37 -8.52 -7.89
CA TRP A 96 10.81 -9.88 -7.76
C TRP A 96 11.74 -10.86 -7.05
N GLU A 97 13.02 -10.53 -6.95
CA GLU A 97 13.98 -11.35 -6.19
C GLU A 97 13.74 -11.15 -4.69
N PRO A 98 13.72 -12.23 -3.89
CA PRO A 98 13.56 -12.11 -2.46
C PRO A 98 14.78 -11.44 -1.81
N SER A 99 14.56 -10.72 -0.72
CA SER A 99 15.62 -10.15 0.10
C SER A 99 15.52 -10.67 1.54
N ALA A 100 16.66 -10.98 2.15
CA ALA A 100 16.74 -11.32 3.56
C ALA A 100 16.59 -10.07 4.46
N ASP A 101 16.92 -8.90 3.95
CA ASP A 101 16.69 -7.62 4.62
C ASP A 101 15.22 -7.24 4.52
N LYS A 102 14.58 -7.08 5.66
CA LYS A 102 13.16 -6.75 5.77
C LYS A 102 12.80 -5.40 5.17
N ILE A 103 13.66 -4.39 5.31
CA ILE A 103 13.43 -3.05 4.78
C ILE A 103 13.54 -3.06 3.26
N GLU A 104 14.57 -3.72 2.72
CA GLU A 104 14.71 -3.90 1.28
C GLU A 104 13.56 -4.74 0.70
N GLN A 105 13.11 -5.79 1.40
CA GLN A 105 11.95 -6.57 0.97
C GLN A 105 10.67 -5.72 0.93
N ALA A 106 10.46 -4.84 1.91
CA ALA A 106 9.33 -3.92 1.93
C ALA A 106 9.41 -2.89 0.77
N ARG A 107 10.62 -2.37 0.49
CA ARG A 107 10.87 -1.50 -0.67
C ARG A 107 10.54 -2.21 -1.98
N ARG A 108 11.05 -3.44 -2.17
CA ARG A 108 10.77 -4.26 -3.36
C ARG A 108 9.29 -4.54 -3.54
N PHE A 109 8.59 -4.89 -2.46
CA PHE A 109 7.14 -5.06 -2.48
C PHE A 109 6.44 -3.80 -2.99
N TYR A 110 6.80 -2.62 -2.45
CA TYR A 110 6.20 -1.36 -2.88
C TYR A 110 6.47 -1.04 -4.35
N VAL A 111 7.69 -1.31 -4.84
CA VAL A 111 8.06 -1.17 -6.26
C VAL A 111 7.15 -2.05 -7.14
N ARG A 112 6.97 -3.32 -6.78
CA ARG A 112 6.08 -4.23 -7.52
C ARG A 112 4.66 -3.71 -7.62
N VAL A 113 4.14 -3.19 -6.51
CA VAL A 113 2.78 -2.64 -6.48
C VAL A 113 2.67 -1.38 -7.35
N ARG A 114 3.63 -0.47 -7.22
CA ARG A 114 3.55 0.84 -7.86
C ARG A 114 3.91 0.83 -9.34
N GLN A 115 4.83 -0.04 -9.75
CA GLN A 115 5.33 -0.10 -11.13
C GLN A 115 4.69 -1.23 -11.96
N SER A 116 3.71 -1.95 -11.43
CA SER A 116 2.95 -2.94 -12.19
C SER A 116 1.69 -2.37 -12.82
N PHE A 117 1.24 -3.01 -13.87
CA PHE A 117 -0.03 -2.68 -14.52
C PHE A 117 -1.20 -2.83 -13.54
N PHE A 118 -1.96 -1.77 -13.33
CA PHE A 118 -3.08 -1.68 -12.37
C PHE A 118 -2.75 -2.05 -10.90
N GLY A 119 -1.49 -1.98 -10.48
CA GLY A 119 -1.12 -2.35 -9.11
C GLY A 119 -1.19 -3.87 -8.82
N LEU A 120 -1.28 -4.69 -9.86
CA LEU A 120 -1.42 -6.15 -9.73
C LEU A 120 -0.17 -6.86 -9.22
N GLY A 121 0.97 -6.16 -9.13
CA GLY A 121 2.24 -6.72 -8.64
C GLY A 121 2.21 -7.18 -7.18
N ALA A 122 1.22 -6.74 -6.39
CA ALA A 122 1.01 -7.28 -5.04
C ALA A 122 0.47 -8.72 -5.04
N GLN A 123 -0.25 -9.13 -6.10
CA GLN A 123 -1.03 -10.37 -6.12
C GLN A 123 -0.53 -11.39 -7.15
N ARG A 124 0.15 -10.97 -8.20
CA ARG A 124 0.51 -11.83 -9.33
C ARG A 124 1.92 -11.56 -9.82
N LYS A 125 2.71 -12.62 -9.95
CA LYS A 125 3.99 -12.61 -10.68
C LYS A 125 3.73 -12.32 -12.18
N ASN A 126 4.71 -11.75 -12.86
CA ASN A 126 4.73 -11.53 -14.32
C ASN A 126 3.64 -10.60 -14.88
N LYS A 127 3.14 -9.67 -14.09
CA LYS A 127 2.44 -8.52 -14.65
C LYS A 127 3.48 -7.52 -15.14
N GLY A 128 3.37 -7.14 -16.42
CA GLY A 128 4.35 -6.29 -17.09
C GLY A 128 4.59 -5.00 -16.34
N TRP A 129 5.81 -4.50 -16.46
CA TRP A 129 6.17 -3.15 -16.05
C TRP A 129 5.30 -2.13 -16.78
N HIS A 130 4.77 -1.16 -16.04
CA HIS A 130 3.89 -0.15 -16.59
C HIS A 130 4.41 1.25 -16.29
N MET A 131 4.63 2.01 -17.35
CA MET A 131 4.90 3.43 -17.29
C MET A 131 3.77 4.19 -17.99
N ALA A 132 3.01 4.96 -17.22
CA ALA A 132 1.97 5.82 -17.78
C ALA A 132 2.57 7.05 -18.45
N LYS A 133 2.56 7.11 -19.78
CA LYS A 133 3.09 8.23 -20.56
C LYS A 133 2.31 9.55 -20.38
N LYS A 134 1.09 9.52 -19.85
CA LYS A 134 0.17 10.68 -19.81
C LYS A 134 0.00 11.34 -18.44
N HIS A 135 0.47 10.75 -17.37
CA HIS A 135 0.42 11.38 -16.07
C HIS A 135 1.85 11.64 -15.59
N VAL A 136 2.10 12.85 -15.20
CA VAL A 136 3.35 13.35 -14.57
C VAL A 136 3.71 12.54 -13.31
N ASN A 137 2.78 11.71 -12.84
CA ASN A 137 2.98 10.74 -11.79
C ASN A 137 3.42 9.41 -12.39
N CYS A 138 4.72 9.24 -12.61
CA CYS A 138 5.27 7.90 -12.65
C CYS A 138 4.85 7.20 -11.36
N GLN A 139 3.98 6.20 -11.46
CA GLN A 139 3.46 5.51 -10.27
C GLN A 139 4.55 4.74 -9.51
N GLY A 140 5.79 4.93 -9.86
CA GLY A 140 6.90 4.16 -9.36
C GLY A 140 7.86 4.86 -8.43
N CYS A 141 7.85 6.17 -8.36
CA CYS A 141 8.77 6.87 -7.47
C CYS A 141 8.13 8.14 -6.90
N LEU A 142 8.25 8.34 -5.60
CA LEU A 142 7.75 9.53 -4.91
C LEU A 142 8.45 10.82 -5.38
N LEU A 143 9.70 10.71 -5.89
CA LEU A 143 10.47 11.85 -6.39
C LEU A 143 9.87 12.53 -7.63
N TYR A 144 9.07 11.80 -8.43
CA TYR A 144 8.47 12.35 -9.64
C TYR A 144 7.07 12.93 -9.42
N THR A 145 6.63 13.04 -8.18
CA THR A 145 5.35 13.65 -7.81
C THR A 145 5.48 15.12 -7.43
N SER A 146 6.66 15.74 -7.55
CA SER A 146 6.80 17.19 -7.39
C SER A 146 5.94 17.90 -8.44
N PRO A 147 5.09 18.85 -8.03
CA PRO A 147 4.45 19.72 -8.99
C PRO A 147 5.55 20.47 -9.75
N SER A 148 5.48 20.47 -11.06
CA SER A 148 6.28 21.38 -11.86
C SER A 148 6.01 22.82 -11.40
N PRO A 149 7.05 23.65 -11.33
CA PRO A 149 6.89 25.06 -11.00
C PRO A 149 5.97 25.78 -11.96
#